data_3aab3018565dcce5bfaf7f1ccdb0d000
#
_entry.id   3aab3018565dcce5bfaf7f1ccdb0d000
#
_cell.length_a   1.000
_cell.length_b   1.000
_cell.length_c   1.000
_cell.angle_alpha   90.00
_cell.angle_beta   90.00
_cell.angle_gamma   90.00
#
_symmetry.space_group_name_H-M   'P 1'
#
loop_
_entity.id
_entity.type
_entity.pdbx_description
1 polymer ?
#
loop_
_entity_poly.entity_id
_entity_poly.type
_entity_poly.pdbx_seq_one_letter_code
_entity_poly.pdbx_strand_id
1 'polypeptide(L)'
;AYKLLRTAKKPLILAGGGINIAHANDKLLALAEKMQIPVVTTIMGKGAIPTSHPLYVGNSGMHGKYAANMAVSKCDVLFSIGTRFNDRITGDLNEFAPKAKIVHIDVDTASISRNVVVDVPVVSDANLALEKLLEWAESKDTEQWQKEIAEWDKKNPLEMRRDCGMTPQMVFEHVNRTFREAVYVTDVGQHQMWATQYLELDSWHQLITSGGLGTMGFGFPAAIGAKIGNRDKEVVCFTGDGGFQM
;
A
#
# COMPACT_ATOMS: atom_id res chain seq x y z
N ALA A 1 -19.23 -5.12 8.86
CA ALA A 1 -17.88 -5.35 8.34
C ALA A 1 -17.49 -6.82 8.44
N TYR A 2 -17.30 -7.39 9.65
CA TYR A 2 -16.83 -8.77 9.83
C TYR A 2 -17.66 -9.84 9.09
N LYS A 3 -18.99 -9.74 9.13
CA LYS A 3 -19.88 -10.70 8.44
C LYS A 3 -19.61 -10.75 6.92
N LEU A 4 -19.30 -9.62 6.28
CA LEU A 4 -18.93 -9.58 4.87
C LEU A 4 -17.58 -10.26 4.63
N LEU A 5 -16.56 -9.94 5.42
CA LEU A 5 -15.26 -10.61 5.30
C LEU A 5 -15.35 -12.13 5.46
N ARG A 6 -16.13 -12.59 6.45
CA ARG A 6 -16.30 -14.02 6.71
C ARG A 6 -16.92 -14.76 5.54
N THR A 7 -17.90 -14.17 4.86
CA THR A 7 -18.64 -14.81 3.75
C THR A 7 -18.02 -14.56 2.38
N ALA A 8 -17.10 -13.62 2.24
CA ALA A 8 -16.44 -13.29 0.97
C ALA A 8 -15.71 -14.50 0.37
N LYS A 9 -15.73 -14.63 -0.94
CA LYS A 9 -14.95 -15.64 -1.68
C LYS A 9 -13.62 -15.06 -2.19
N LYS A 10 -13.62 -13.78 -2.48
CA LYS A 10 -12.47 -13.02 -2.99
C LYS A 10 -12.22 -11.75 -2.15
N PRO A 11 -12.00 -11.89 -0.83
CA PRO A 11 -11.76 -10.72 0.01
C PRO A 11 -10.42 -10.09 -0.32
N LEU A 12 -10.36 -8.76 -0.23
CA LEU A 12 -9.14 -7.98 -0.41
C LEU A 12 -9.07 -6.87 0.62
N ILE A 13 -7.92 -6.68 1.25
CA ILE A 13 -7.64 -5.52 2.09
C ILE A 13 -6.96 -4.45 1.25
N LEU A 14 -7.47 -3.22 1.30
CA LEU A 14 -6.80 -2.02 0.79
C LEU A 14 -6.32 -1.18 1.97
N ALA A 15 -5.03 -1.21 2.23
CA ALA A 15 -4.40 -0.47 3.32
C ALA A 15 -3.91 0.90 2.85
N GLY A 16 -4.44 1.95 3.46
CA GLY A 16 -3.99 3.33 3.24
C GLY A 16 -3.06 3.84 4.33
N GLY A 17 -2.64 5.11 4.21
CA GLY A 17 -1.76 5.76 5.18
C GLY A 17 -2.32 5.85 6.60
N GLY A 18 -3.63 5.76 6.77
CA GLY A 18 -4.28 5.74 8.09
C GLY A 18 -3.84 4.56 8.96
N ILE A 19 -3.43 3.42 8.36
CA ILE A 19 -2.85 2.29 9.09
C ILE A 19 -1.55 2.70 9.79
N ASN A 20 -0.67 3.38 9.05
CA ASN A 20 0.62 3.82 9.56
C ASN A 20 0.46 4.91 10.64
N ILE A 21 -0.45 5.87 10.41
CA ILE A 21 -0.75 6.95 11.37
C ILE A 21 -1.34 6.42 12.68
N ALA A 22 -2.20 5.40 12.59
CA ALA A 22 -2.83 4.77 13.76
C ALA A 22 -1.92 3.73 14.46
N HIS A 23 -0.70 3.49 13.96
CA HIS A 23 0.20 2.42 14.42
C HIS A 23 -0.51 1.06 14.48
N ALA A 24 -1.30 0.75 13.45
CA ALA A 24 -2.16 -0.43 13.38
C ALA A 24 -1.57 -1.59 12.57
N ASN A 25 -0.28 -1.49 12.21
CA ASN A 25 0.43 -2.40 11.31
C ASN A 25 0.41 -3.86 11.78
N ASP A 26 0.76 -4.10 13.04
CA ASP A 26 0.81 -5.46 13.61
C ASP A 26 -0.59 -6.10 13.63
N LYS A 27 -1.62 -5.30 13.96
CA LYS A 27 -3.01 -5.78 13.94
C LYS A 27 -3.52 -6.03 12.54
N LEU A 28 -3.12 -5.22 11.57
CA LEU A 28 -3.43 -5.45 10.16
C LEU A 28 -2.81 -6.76 9.67
N LEU A 29 -1.53 -6.97 9.97
CA LEU A 29 -0.81 -8.19 9.62
C LEU A 29 -1.49 -9.41 10.27
N ALA A 30 -1.74 -9.35 11.57
CA ALA A 30 -2.41 -10.43 12.30
C ALA A 30 -3.80 -10.76 11.72
N LEU A 31 -4.59 -9.75 11.31
CA LEU A 31 -5.89 -9.97 10.68
C LEU A 31 -5.73 -10.63 9.31
N ALA A 32 -4.81 -10.12 8.49
CA ALA A 32 -4.53 -10.67 7.16
C ALA A 32 -4.09 -12.13 7.24
N GLU A 33 -3.16 -12.45 8.14
CA GLU A 33 -2.68 -13.82 8.36
C GLU A 33 -3.78 -14.75 8.91
N LYS A 34 -4.52 -14.31 9.93
CA LYS A 34 -5.56 -15.12 10.54
C LYS A 34 -6.68 -15.47 9.57
N MET A 35 -7.06 -14.52 8.72
CA MET A 35 -8.11 -14.70 7.73
C MET A 35 -7.59 -15.05 6.33
N GLN A 36 -6.27 -15.15 6.14
CA GLN A 36 -5.60 -15.43 4.86
C GLN A 36 -6.02 -14.48 3.74
N ILE A 37 -6.18 -13.17 4.05
CA ILE A 37 -6.66 -12.17 3.11
C ILE A 37 -5.49 -11.44 2.44
N PRO A 38 -5.40 -11.43 1.10
CA PRO A 38 -4.42 -10.63 0.37
C PRO A 38 -4.54 -9.13 0.68
N VAL A 39 -3.39 -8.44 0.69
CA VAL A 39 -3.30 -7.02 1.00
C VAL A 39 -2.69 -6.27 -0.17
N VAL A 40 -3.39 -5.23 -0.61
CA VAL A 40 -2.86 -4.19 -1.50
C VAL A 40 -2.72 -2.88 -0.73
N THR A 41 -1.79 -2.03 -1.13
CA THR A 41 -1.57 -0.77 -0.44
C THR A 41 -1.71 0.42 -1.38
N THR A 42 -2.05 1.57 -0.82
CA THR A 42 -1.82 2.86 -1.49
C THR A 42 -0.35 3.25 -1.35
N ILE A 43 0.10 4.30 -2.05
CA ILE A 43 1.46 4.83 -1.85
C ILE A 43 1.73 5.19 -0.39
N MET A 44 0.75 5.84 0.29
CA MET A 44 0.88 6.21 1.70
C MET A 44 0.73 5.02 2.66
N GLY A 45 0.16 3.91 2.18
CA GLY A 45 0.04 2.66 2.93
C GLY A 45 1.20 1.70 2.70
N LYS A 46 2.16 2.02 1.82
CA LYS A 46 3.33 1.15 1.58
C LYS A 46 4.09 0.91 2.88
N GLY A 47 4.44 -0.35 3.15
CA GLY A 47 5.02 -0.77 4.43
C GLY A 47 3.99 -1.00 5.55
N ALA A 48 2.68 -0.89 5.27
CA ALA A 48 1.64 -1.26 6.24
C ALA A 48 1.74 -2.73 6.68
N ILE A 49 2.21 -3.59 5.80
CA ILE A 49 2.78 -4.92 6.09
C ILE A 49 4.12 -5.04 5.36
N PRO A 50 5.03 -5.94 5.76
CA PRO A 50 6.28 -6.17 5.05
C PRO A 50 6.03 -6.48 3.58
N THR A 51 6.78 -5.85 2.67
CA THR A 51 6.59 -6.06 1.22
C THR A 51 7.01 -7.45 0.75
N SER A 52 7.81 -8.17 1.55
CA SER A 52 8.19 -9.56 1.34
C SER A 52 7.14 -10.58 1.82
N HIS A 53 6.08 -10.12 2.50
CA HIS A 53 5.07 -11.01 3.07
C HIS A 53 4.24 -11.70 1.96
N PRO A 54 3.95 -13.02 2.05
CA PRO A 54 3.22 -13.76 1.01
C PRO A 54 1.84 -13.18 0.65
N LEU A 55 1.16 -12.54 1.60
CA LEU A 55 -0.13 -11.90 1.38
C LEU A 55 -0.02 -10.49 0.80
N TYR A 56 1.18 -9.91 0.69
CA TYR A 56 1.37 -8.60 0.06
C TYR A 56 1.35 -8.73 -1.46
N VAL A 57 0.33 -8.16 -2.09
CA VAL A 57 0.19 -8.21 -3.57
C VAL A 57 0.97 -7.08 -4.24
N GLY A 58 1.00 -5.91 -3.62
CA GLY A 58 1.66 -4.72 -4.17
C GLY A 58 0.87 -3.43 -3.97
N ASN A 59 1.37 -2.35 -4.55
CA ASN A 59 0.63 -1.09 -4.60
C ASN A 59 -0.46 -1.16 -5.67
N SER A 60 -1.63 -0.59 -5.35
CA SER A 60 -2.75 -0.38 -6.27
C SER A 60 -2.79 1.06 -6.76
N GLY A 61 -3.49 1.29 -7.86
CA GLY A 61 -3.72 2.60 -8.47
C GLY A 61 -2.97 2.79 -9.78
N MET A 62 -2.86 4.05 -10.23
CA MET A 62 -2.31 4.45 -11.53
C MET A 62 -0.89 3.90 -11.79
N HIS A 63 -0.06 3.81 -10.77
CA HIS A 63 1.31 3.29 -10.83
C HIS A 63 1.46 1.96 -10.10
N GLY A 64 0.34 1.27 -9.85
CA GLY A 64 0.31 0.00 -9.14
C GLY A 64 0.73 -1.19 -10.00
N LYS A 65 0.97 -2.33 -9.33
CA LYS A 65 1.16 -3.61 -10.01
C LYS A 65 -0.13 -4.04 -10.72
N TYR A 66 0.03 -4.68 -11.88
CA TYR A 66 -1.11 -5.24 -12.60
C TYR A 66 -1.95 -6.18 -11.73
N ALA A 67 -1.30 -7.10 -11.02
CA ALA A 67 -1.98 -8.04 -10.12
C ALA A 67 -2.75 -7.33 -9.00
N ALA A 68 -2.21 -6.25 -8.43
CA ALA A 68 -2.87 -5.48 -7.39
C ALA A 68 -4.14 -4.77 -7.92
N ASN A 69 -4.06 -4.16 -9.10
CA ASN A 69 -5.21 -3.53 -9.74
C ASN A 69 -6.27 -4.54 -10.16
N MET A 70 -5.86 -5.70 -10.69
CA MET A 70 -6.78 -6.80 -11.00
C MET A 70 -7.44 -7.35 -9.74
N ALA A 71 -6.71 -7.47 -8.62
CA ALA A 71 -7.27 -7.91 -7.35
C ALA A 71 -8.37 -6.94 -6.88
N VAL A 72 -8.15 -5.62 -6.96
CA VAL A 72 -9.18 -4.61 -6.66
C VAL A 72 -10.39 -4.74 -7.59
N SER A 73 -10.16 -4.90 -8.88
CA SER A 73 -11.26 -5.01 -9.87
C SER A 73 -12.09 -6.28 -9.74
N LYS A 74 -11.51 -7.38 -9.22
CA LYS A 74 -12.14 -8.71 -9.21
C LYS A 74 -12.55 -9.21 -7.82
N CYS A 75 -12.21 -8.49 -6.74
CA CYS A 75 -12.65 -8.85 -5.39
C CYS A 75 -14.18 -8.78 -5.27
N ASP A 76 -14.72 -9.54 -4.32
CA ASP A 76 -16.15 -9.49 -3.97
C ASP A 76 -16.39 -8.67 -2.68
N VAL A 77 -15.36 -8.51 -1.86
CA VAL A 77 -15.33 -7.59 -0.72
C VAL A 77 -14.02 -6.82 -0.72
N LEU A 78 -14.12 -5.50 -0.82
CA LEU A 78 -12.99 -4.58 -0.65
C LEU A 78 -13.04 -4.01 0.77
N PHE A 79 -12.10 -4.45 1.60
CA PHE A 79 -11.96 -4.00 2.98
C PHE A 79 -10.92 -2.89 3.06
N SER A 80 -11.39 -1.66 3.02
CA SER A 80 -10.54 -0.47 2.93
C SER A 80 -10.34 0.16 4.29
N ILE A 81 -9.08 0.47 4.64
CA ILE A 81 -8.72 1.03 5.95
C ILE A 81 -7.78 2.22 5.76
N GLY A 82 -8.21 3.39 6.25
CA GLY A 82 -7.40 4.61 6.29
C GLY A 82 -6.98 5.09 4.89
N THR A 83 -7.88 5.00 3.91
CA THR A 83 -7.68 5.51 2.55
C THR A 83 -8.84 6.42 2.13
N ARG A 84 -8.53 7.49 1.40
CA ARG A 84 -9.51 8.48 0.97
C ARG A 84 -10.11 8.20 -0.41
N PHE A 85 -9.75 7.10 -1.06
CA PHE A 85 -10.18 6.77 -2.42
C PHE A 85 -9.98 7.94 -3.41
N ASN A 86 -8.78 8.49 -3.46
CA ASN A 86 -8.47 9.54 -4.42
C ASN A 86 -8.38 8.98 -5.85
N ASP A 87 -8.40 9.87 -6.83
CA ASP A 87 -8.36 9.56 -8.27
C ASP A 87 -7.14 8.73 -8.70
N ARG A 88 -6.00 8.88 -8.00
CA ARG A 88 -4.77 8.09 -8.26
C ARG A 88 -4.93 6.62 -7.91
N ILE A 89 -5.88 6.29 -7.01
CA ILE A 89 -6.20 4.92 -6.61
C ILE A 89 -7.38 4.38 -7.39
N THR A 90 -8.44 5.19 -7.55
CA THR A 90 -9.67 4.73 -8.16
C THR A 90 -9.65 4.72 -9.68
N GLY A 91 -8.97 5.70 -10.30
CA GLY A 91 -9.14 5.92 -11.72
C GLY A 91 -10.62 6.21 -12.05
N ASP A 92 -11.16 5.53 -13.05
CA ASP A 92 -12.59 5.60 -13.36
C ASP A 92 -13.42 4.94 -12.25
N LEU A 93 -14.25 5.74 -11.60
CA LEU A 93 -15.08 5.30 -10.48
C LEU A 93 -16.09 4.20 -10.87
N ASN A 94 -16.54 4.16 -12.13
CA ASN A 94 -17.46 3.14 -12.60
C ASN A 94 -16.81 1.76 -12.73
N GLU A 95 -15.49 1.74 -12.93
CA GLU A 95 -14.68 0.53 -13.10
C GLU A 95 -13.93 0.13 -11.81
N PHE A 96 -13.98 0.98 -10.78
CA PHE A 96 -13.30 0.71 -9.51
C PHE A 96 -14.09 -0.30 -8.67
N ALA A 97 -13.53 -1.49 -8.48
CA ALA A 97 -14.12 -2.57 -7.69
C ALA A 97 -15.63 -2.83 -7.99
N PRO A 98 -16.03 -2.94 -9.27
CA PRO A 98 -17.44 -2.82 -9.70
C PRO A 98 -18.37 -3.92 -9.15
N LYS A 99 -17.80 -5.01 -8.64
CA LYS A 99 -18.55 -6.15 -8.08
C LYS A 99 -18.39 -6.29 -6.56
N ALA A 100 -17.55 -5.45 -5.96
CA ALA A 100 -17.23 -5.57 -4.54
C ALA A 100 -18.27 -4.89 -3.66
N LYS A 101 -18.52 -5.51 -2.50
CA LYS A 101 -19.07 -4.80 -1.35
C LYS A 101 -17.94 -4.07 -0.65
N ILE A 102 -18.08 -2.76 -0.48
CA ILE A 102 -17.04 -1.92 0.08
C ILE A 102 -17.29 -1.65 1.55
N VAL A 103 -16.34 -2.10 2.38
CA VAL A 103 -16.22 -1.70 3.79
C VAL A 103 -15.18 -0.60 3.87
N HIS A 104 -15.47 0.50 4.51
CA HIS A 104 -14.54 1.61 4.68
C HIS A 104 -14.39 2.00 6.15
N ILE A 105 -13.19 1.82 6.68
CA ILE A 105 -12.81 2.25 8.02
C ILE A 105 -11.98 3.53 7.89
N ASP A 106 -12.47 4.61 8.44
CA ASP A 106 -11.77 5.90 8.50
C ASP A 106 -12.21 6.68 9.73
N VAL A 107 -11.33 7.55 10.25
CA VAL A 107 -11.67 8.46 11.38
C VAL A 107 -12.44 9.67 10.90
N ASP A 108 -12.24 10.04 9.62
CA ASP A 108 -12.87 11.22 9.02
C ASP A 108 -14.21 10.85 8.36
N THR A 109 -15.30 11.28 9.00
CA THR A 109 -16.64 11.08 8.46
C THR A 109 -16.84 11.73 7.09
N ALA A 110 -16.11 12.81 6.77
CA ALA A 110 -16.20 13.50 5.49
C ALA A 110 -15.53 12.71 4.34
N SER A 111 -14.64 11.78 4.66
CA SER A 111 -13.99 10.90 3.69
C SER A 111 -14.87 9.71 3.31
N ILE A 112 -15.80 9.30 4.19
CA ILE A 112 -16.66 8.14 3.95
C ILE A 112 -17.71 8.45 2.89
N SER A 113 -17.79 7.58 1.87
CA SER A 113 -18.69 7.71 0.71
C SER A 113 -18.53 9.01 -0.10
N ARG A 114 -17.40 9.70 0.07
CA ARG A 114 -17.12 10.94 -0.67
C ARG A 114 -16.86 10.68 -2.16
N ASN A 115 -16.00 9.72 -2.46
CA ASN A 115 -15.58 9.41 -3.84
C ASN A 115 -16.13 8.07 -4.32
N VAL A 116 -16.23 7.09 -3.43
CA VAL A 116 -16.73 5.73 -3.73
C VAL A 116 -17.89 5.45 -2.80
N VAL A 117 -18.97 4.90 -3.34
CA VAL A 117 -20.13 4.49 -2.53
C VAL A 117 -19.74 3.34 -1.63
N VAL A 118 -19.95 3.48 -0.32
CA VAL A 118 -19.55 2.51 0.71
C VAL A 118 -20.76 1.74 1.19
N ASP A 119 -20.72 0.40 1.15
CA ASP A 119 -21.81 -0.44 1.67
C ASP A 119 -21.82 -0.50 3.21
N VAL A 120 -20.63 -0.51 3.83
CA VAL A 120 -20.49 -0.57 5.29
C VAL A 120 -19.49 0.47 5.77
N PRO A 121 -19.96 1.65 6.19
CA PRO A 121 -19.10 2.64 6.82
C PRO A 121 -18.76 2.25 8.24
N VAL A 122 -17.51 2.48 8.64
CA VAL A 122 -17.02 2.30 10.02
C VAL A 122 -16.21 3.52 10.41
N VAL A 123 -16.81 4.43 11.16
CA VAL A 123 -16.13 5.62 11.70
C VAL A 123 -15.38 5.20 12.95
N SER A 124 -14.08 5.01 12.82
CA SER A 124 -13.22 4.54 13.91
C SER A 124 -11.75 4.76 13.59
N ASP A 125 -10.95 4.88 14.64
CA ASP A 125 -9.51 4.68 14.55
C ASP A 125 -9.20 3.27 14.03
N ALA A 126 -8.20 3.15 13.13
CA ALA A 126 -7.87 1.88 12.49
C ALA A 126 -7.37 0.83 13.50
N ASN A 127 -6.60 1.25 14.50
CA ASN A 127 -6.06 0.36 15.53
C ASN A 127 -7.19 -0.26 16.37
N LEU A 128 -8.14 0.58 16.81
CA LEU A 128 -9.32 0.12 17.59
C LEU A 128 -10.23 -0.78 16.77
N ALA A 129 -10.48 -0.42 15.50
CA ALA A 129 -11.31 -1.23 14.62
C ALA A 129 -10.71 -2.60 14.34
N LEU A 130 -9.40 -2.67 14.07
CA LEU A 130 -8.69 -3.93 13.84
C LEU A 130 -8.63 -4.80 15.10
N GLU A 131 -8.40 -4.18 16.27
CA GLU A 131 -8.46 -4.89 17.54
C GLU A 131 -9.79 -5.60 17.73
N LYS A 132 -10.88 -4.87 17.51
CA LYS A 132 -12.22 -5.44 17.63
C LYS A 132 -12.53 -6.52 16.60
N LEU A 133 -12.02 -6.38 15.39
CA LEU A 133 -12.17 -7.40 14.34
C LEU A 133 -11.40 -8.67 14.67
N LEU A 134 -10.21 -8.56 15.26
CA LEU A 134 -9.38 -9.69 15.65
C LEU A 134 -10.03 -10.58 16.72
N GLU A 135 -10.87 -10.02 17.60
CA GLU A 135 -11.64 -10.79 18.58
C GLU A 135 -12.57 -11.81 17.90
N TRP A 136 -13.13 -11.46 16.74
CA TRP A 136 -14.08 -12.29 16.00
C TRP A 136 -13.47 -13.05 14.83
N ALA A 137 -12.26 -12.67 14.43
CA ALA A 137 -11.63 -13.22 13.24
C ALA A 137 -11.42 -14.73 13.40
N GLU A 138 -11.81 -15.48 12.37
CA GLU A 138 -11.63 -16.92 12.24
C GLU A 138 -10.80 -17.20 10.99
N SER A 139 -10.10 -18.34 10.98
CA SER A 139 -9.36 -18.78 9.79
C SER A 139 -10.29 -18.96 8.61
N LYS A 140 -9.80 -18.60 7.42
CA LYS A 140 -10.54 -18.64 6.17
C LYS A 140 -9.68 -19.27 5.08
N ASP A 141 -10.29 -20.05 4.23
CA ASP A 141 -9.65 -20.54 3.01
C ASP A 141 -9.85 -19.52 1.87
N THR A 142 -8.75 -18.98 1.39
CA THR A 142 -8.70 -18.08 0.22
C THR A 142 -7.66 -18.55 -0.79
N GLU A 143 -7.20 -19.79 -0.71
CA GLU A 143 -6.11 -20.33 -1.51
C GLU A 143 -6.35 -20.15 -3.02
N GLN A 144 -7.57 -20.45 -3.48
CA GLN A 144 -7.93 -20.28 -4.89
C GLN A 144 -7.83 -18.81 -5.34
N TRP A 145 -8.22 -17.87 -4.46
CA TRP A 145 -8.13 -16.44 -4.74
C TRP A 145 -6.67 -15.98 -4.79
N GLN A 146 -5.84 -16.43 -3.84
CA GLN A 146 -4.41 -16.14 -3.83
C GLN A 146 -3.71 -16.70 -5.09
N LYS A 147 -4.06 -17.92 -5.53
CA LYS A 147 -3.54 -18.50 -6.79
C LYS A 147 -3.92 -17.67 -8.01
N GLU A 148 -5.16 -17.19 -8.10
CA GLU A 148 -5.61 -16.34 -9.20
C GLU A 148 -4.80 -15.03 -9.27
N ILE A 149 -4.53 -14.39 -8.11
CA ILE A 149 -3.70 -13.19 -8.02
C ILE A 149 -2.25 -13.49 -8.45
N ALA A 150 -1.68 -14.59 -7.97
CA ALA A 150 -0.32 -15.00 -8.32
C ALA A 150 -0.16 -15.30 -9.82
N GLU A 151 -1.19 -15.85 -10.48
CA GLU A 151 -1.18 -16.04 -11.92
C GLU A 151 -1.16 -14.71 -12.68
N TRP A 152 -1.88 -13.69 -12.23
CA TRP A 152 -1.81 -12.37 -12.86
C TRP A 152 -0.44 -11.73 -12.69
N ASP A 153 0.18 -11.87 -11.52
CA ASP A 153 1.54 -11.35 -11.27
C ASP A 153 2.57 -12.06 -12.16
N LYS A 154 2.45 -13.37 -12.30
CA LYS A 154 3.33 -14.16 -13.18
C LYS A 154 3.17 -13.82 -14.66
N LYS A 155 1.95 -13.55 -15.11
CA LYS A 155 1.66 -13.22 -16.52
C LYS A 155 2.02 -11.79 -16.89
N ASN A 156 2.01 -10.89 -15.91
CA ASN A 156 2.27 -9.47 -16.11
C ASN A 156 3.22 -8.96 -15.01
N PRO A 157 4.46 -9.45 -14.96
CA PRO A 157 5.42 -9.03 -13.97
C PRO A 157 5.76 -7.54 -14.15
N LEU A 158 6.01 -6.86 -13.04
CA LEU A 158 6.49 -5.48 -13.05
C LEU A 158 8.00 -5.49 -13.29
N GLU A 159 8.39 -5.69 -14.53
CA GLU A 159 9.79 -5.82 -14.95
C GLU A 159 10.13 -4.83 -16.04
N MET A 160 11.29 -4.18 -15.92
CA MET A 160 11.87 -3.35 -16.97
C MET A 160 12.83 -4.17 -17.85
N ARG A 161 12.94 -3.80 -19.11
CA ARG A 161 13.91 -4.38 -20.02
C ARG A 161 15.34 -4.15 -19.48
N ARG A 162 16.16 -5.20 -19.50
CA ARG A 162 17.54 -5.16 -18.98
C ARG A 162 18.60 -4.98 -20.07
N ASP A 163 18.20 -5.00 -21.33
CA ASP A 163 19.08 -4.91 -22.52
C ASP A 163 19.33 -3.48 -22.98
N CYS A 164 18.73 -2.47 -22.34
CA CYS A 164 18.82 -1.06 -22.72
C CYS A 164 19.70 -0.20 -21.82
N GLY A 165 20.60 -0.81 -21.03
CA GLY A 165 21.47 -0.14 -20.06
C GLY A 165 20.88 -0.13 -18.65
N MET A 166 21.35 0.82 -17.82
CA MET A 166 20.92 0.90 -16.42
C MET A 166 19.46 1.36 -16.33
N THR A 167 18.61 0.58 -15.69
CA THR A 167 17.21 0.90 -15.47
C THR A 167 16.96 1.32 -14.01
N PRO A 168 15.89 2.09 -13.73
CA PRO A 168 15.48 2.38 -12.37
C PRO A 168 15.29 1.12 -11.50
N GLN A 169 14.71 0.06 -12.04
CA GLN A 169 14.57 -1.21 -11.33
C GLN A 169 15.91 -1.75 -10.83
N MET A 170 16.96 -1.74 -11.68
CA MET A 170 18.30 -2.21 -11.29
C MET A 170 18.89 -1.36 -10.15
N VAL A 171 18.64 -0.05 -10.16
CA VAL A 171 19.06 0.86 -9.08
C VAL A 171 18.37 0.47 -7.77
N PHE A 172 17.05 0.29 -7.78
CA PHE A 172 16.31 -0.09 -6.58
C PHE A 172 16.65 -1.50 -6.08
N GLU A 173 16.90 -2.46 -6.97
CA GLU A 173 17.40 -3.79 -6.60
C GLU A 173 18.76 -3.71 -5.89
N HIS A 174 19.64 -2.82 -6.35
CA HIS A 174 20.92 -2.58 -5.66
C HIS A 174 20.72 -1.92 -4.30
N VAL A 175 19.85 -0.92 -4.22
CA VAL A 175 19.53 -0.22 -2.96
C VAL A 175 18.93 -1.19 -1.94
N ASN A 176 17.98 -2.03 -2.33
CA ASN A 176 17.36 -3.03 -1.44
C ASN A 176 18.40 -3.99 -0.83
N ARG A 177 19.43 -4.38 -1.61
CA ARG A 177 20.51 -5.25 -1.11
C ARG A 177 21.50 -4.54 -0.21
N THR A 178 21.83 -3.29 -0.55
CA THR A 178 22.93 -2.56 0.11
C THR A 178 22.44 -1.81 1.36
N PHE A 179 21.21 -1.32 1.35
CA PHE A 179 20.68 -0.40 2.36
C PHE A 179 19.36 -0.91 2.97
N ARG A 180 19.21 -2.22 3.14
CA ARG A 180 17.95 -2.86 3.54
C ARG A 180 17.30 -2.25 4.80
N GLU A 181 18.11 -1.81 5.76
CA GLU A 181 17.61 -1.24 7.02
C GLU A 181 17.51 0.29 7.00
N ALA A 182 17.83 0.90 5.88
CA ALA A 182 17.83 2.36 5.75
C ALA A 182 16.42 2.96 5.86
N VAL A 183 16.41 4.24 6.17
CA VAL A 183 15.23 5.10 5.96
C VAL A 183 15.31 5.66 4.54
N TYR A 184 14.30 5.39 3.75
CA TYR A 184 14.17 5.89 2.39
C TYR A 184 13.33 7.14 2.36
N VAL A 185 13.81 8.17 1.69
CA VAL A 185 13.07 9.42 1.50
C VAL A 185 12.88 9.65 0.02
N THR A 186 11.67 9.98 -0.41
CA THR A 186 11.43 10.34 -1.80
C THR A 186 10.99 11.79 -1.93
N ASP A 187 11.53 12.47 -2.92
CA ASP A 187 10.89 13.64 -3.49
C ASP A 187 9.75 13.21 -4.44
N VAL A 188 9.22 14.11 -5.24
CA VAL A 188 8.06 13.88 -6.11
C VAL A 188 8.49 13.86 -7.58
N GLY A 189 8.09 12.79 -8.28
CA GLY A 189 8.39 12.58 -9.69
C GLY A 189 8.41 11.10 -10.08
N GLN A 190 8.95 10.76 -11.24
CA GLN A 190 9.07 9.37 -11.69
C GLN A 190 9.82 8.49 -10.70
N HIS A 191 10.89 9.00 -10.10
CA HIS A 191 11.67 8.30 -9.07
C HIS A 191 10.82 7.91 -7.85
N GLN A 192 9.83 8.71 -7.46
CA GLN A 192 8.88 8.37 -6.39
C GLN A 192 8.00 7.17 -6.80
N MET A 193 7.55 7.14 -8.07
CA MET A 193 6.74 6.03 -8.57
C MET A 193 7.56 4.76 -8.62
N TRP A 194 8.81 4.81 -9.11
CA TRP A 194 9.72 3.66 -9.11
C TRP A 194 10.08 3.20 -7.69
N ALA A 195 10.31 4.12 -6.75
CA ALA A 195 10.49 3.79 -5.34
C ALA A 195 9.27 3.04 -4.77
N THR A 196 8.07 3.51 -5.11
CA THR A 196 6.82 2.84 -4.70
C THR A 196 6.70 1.43 -5.28
N GLN A 197 7.18 1.23 -6.50
CA GLN A 197 7.11 -0.06 -7.20
C GLN A 197 8.18 -1.05 -6.73
N TYR A 198 9.44 -0.61 -6.57
CA TYR A 198 10.59 -1.50 -6.44
C TYR A 198 11.26 -1.51 -5.07
N LEU A 199 11.01 -0.53 -4.17
CA LEU A 199 11.55 -0.61 -2.80
C LEU A 199 10.91 -1.75 -2.03
N GLU A 200 11.75 -2.53 -1.38
CA GLU A 200 11.37 -3.54 -0.39
C GLU A 200 11.41 -2.90 0.99
N LEU A 201 10.34 -3.03 1.75
CA LEU A 201 10.21 -2.47 3.09
C LEU A 201 9.84 -3.57 4.07
N ASP A 202 10.54 -3.62 5.18
CA ASP A 202 10.21 -4.50 6.31
C ASP A 202 9.22 -3.80 7.27
N SER A 203 9.16 -2.46 7.23
CA SER A 203 8.25 -1.65 8.04
C SER A 203 7.94 -0.30 7.39
N TRP A 204 6.82 0.30 7.78
CA TRP A 204 6.41 1.62 7.31
C TRP A 204 7.34 2.75 7.76
N HIS A 205 8.10 2.57 8.85
CA HIS A 205 9.08 3.54 9.33
C HIS A 205 10.25 3.75 8.36
N GLN A 206 10.40 2.88 7.38
CA GLN A 206 11.46 2.99 6.39
C GLN A 206 11.14 3.94 5.23
N LEU A 207 9.90 4.42 5.08
CA LEU A 207 9.53 5.28 3.96
C LEU A 207 8.98 6.63 4.41
N ILE A 208 9.62 7.70 3.99
CA ILE A 208 9.19 9.09 4.16
C ILE A 208 8.92 9.69 2.78
N THR A 209 7.70 10.13 2.54
CA THR A 209 7.29 10.63 1.21
C THR A 209 6.16 11.64 1.32
N SER A 210 6.16 12.64 0.43
CA SER A 210 5.04 13.57 0.23
C SER A 210 3.99 13.01 -0.74
N GLY A 211 3.78 11.68 -0.74
CA GLY A 211 2.85 11.02 -1.68
C GLY A 211 1.38 11.40 -1.54
N GLY A 212 1.01 12.10 -0.47
CA GLY A 212 -0.35 12.61 -0.26
C GLY A 212 -0.63 13.90 -1.04
N LEU A 213 0.26 14.89 -0.96
CA LEU A 213 0.16 16.20 -1.61
C LEU A 213 1.02 16.33 -2.86
N GLY A 214 2.08 15.54 -2.98
CA GLY A 214 2.97 15.58 -4.14
C GLY A 214 3.84 16.85 -4.18
N THR A 215 4.39 17.26 -3.04
CA THR A 215 5.19 18.48 -2.91
C THR A 215 6.62 18.25 -3.39
N MET A 216 6.99 18.82 -4.53
CA MET A 216 8.38 18.84 -4.99
C MET A 216 9.24 19.70 -4.07
N GLY A 217 10.50 19.28 -3.85
CA GLY A 217 11.41 19.93 -2.90
C GLY A 217 11.28 19.42 -1.45
N PHE A 218 10.35 18.48 -1.19
CA PHE A 218 10.18 17.85 0.12
C PHE A 218 11.33 16.90 0.47
N GLY A 219 11.85 16.16 -0.50
CA GLY A 219 12.72 14.99 -0.25
C GLY A 219 14.03 15.35 0.43
N PHE A 220 14.75 16.36 -0.06
CA PHE A 220 16.07 16.71 0.47
C PHE A 220 16.02 17.19 1.93
N PRO A 221 15.21 18.20 2.31
CA PRO A 221 15.10 18.62 3.70
C PRO A 221 14.54 17.52 4.62
N ALA A 222 13.60 16.72 4.12
CA ALA A 222 13.08 15.58 4.88
C ALA A 222 14.16 14.52 5.16
N ALA A 223 15.08 14.27 4.21
CA ALA A 223 16.20 13.35 4.40
C ALA A 223 17.17 13.84 5.47
N ILE A 224 17.46 15.16 5.52
CA ILE A 224 18.27 15.76 6.58
C ILE A 224 17.59 15.55 7.93
N GLY A 225 16.27 15.85 8.02
CA GLY A 225 15.51 15.64 9.25
C GLY A 225 15.47 14.18 9.68
N ALA A 226 15.30 13.25 8.72
CA ALA A 226 15.33 11.82 8.97
C ALA A 226 16.68 11.36 9.55
N LYS A 227 17.80 11.87 9.02
CA LYS A 227 19.13 11.54 9.54
C LYS A 227 19.39 12.11 10.93
N ILE A 228 18.90 13.32 11.20
CA ILE A 228 19.02 13.92 12.54
C ILE A 228 18.23 13.11 13.57
N GLY A 229 17.01 12.66 13.19
CA GLY A 229 16.16 11.85 14.06
C GLY A 229 16.60 10.38 14.21
N ASN A 230 17.37 9.85 13.23
CA ASN A 230 17.81 8.46 13.20
C ASN A 230 19.32 8.40 12.93
N ARG A 231 20.11 8.87 13.88
CA ARG A 231 21.57 9.04 13.72
C ARG A 231 22.31 7.75 13.37
N ASP A 232 21.83 6.63 13.87
CA ASP A 232 22.45 5.31 13.69
C ASP A 232 22.01 4.58 12.42
N LYS A 233 20.99 5.10 11.71
CA LYS A 233 20.50 4.53 10.45
C LYS A 233 21.06 5.26 9.23
N GLU A 234 21.27 4.52 8.17
CA GLU A 234 21.48 5.12 6.86
C GLU A 234 20.18 5.78 6.37
N VAL A 235 20.32 6.88 5.64
CA VAL A 235 19.21 7.56 4.98
C VAL A 235 19.52 7.69 3.50
N VAL A 236 18.65 7.14 2.68
CA VAL A 236 18.77 7.19 1.22
C VAL A 236 17.67 8.09 0.68
N CYS A 237 18.06 9.18 0.00
CA CYS A 237 17.12 10.13 -0.60
C CYS A 237 17.06 9.93 -2.12
N PHE A 238 15.87 9.73 -2.65
CA PHE A 238 15.59 9.73 -4.07
C PHE A 238 14.98 11.08 -4.44
N THR A 239 15.69 11.85 -5.21
CA THR A 239 15.24 13.17 -5.67
C THR A 239 15.53 13.35 -7.16
N GLY A 240 14.70 14.13 -7.84
CA GLY A 240 14.97 14.57 -9.20
C GLY A 240 15.73 15.91 -9.19
N ASP A 241 16.24 16.28 -10.36
CA ASP A 241 16.93 17.54 -10.59
C ASP A 241 16.09 18.76 -10.19
N GLY A 242 14.83 18.79 -10.60
CA GLY A 242 13.89 19.86 -10.26
C GLY A 242 13.59 19.93 -8.77
N GLY A 243 13.29 18.80 -8.13
CA GLY A 243 13.00 18.73 -6.69
C GLY A 243 14.19 19.14 -5.83
N PHE A 244 15.40 18.76 -6.24
CA PHE A 244 16.62 19.13 -5.53
C PHE A 244 16.89 20.64 -5.56
N GLN A 245 16.51 21.33 -6.65
CA GLN A 245 16.69 22.78 -6.80
C GLN A 245 15.65 23.62 -6.02
N MET A 246 14.55 23.03 -5.62
CA MET A 246 13.49 23.71 -4.89
C MET A 246 13.79 23.83 -3.39
#